data_68cdae4d6f15ab1c9b762ae2c5dd23c5
#
_entry.id   68cdae4d6f15ab1c9b762ae2c5dd23c5
#
_cell.length_a   1.000
_cell.length_b   1.000
_cell.length_c   1.000
_cell.angle_alpha   90.00
_cell.angle_beta   90.00
_cell.angle_gamma   90.00
#
_symmetry.space_group_name_H-M   'P 1'
#
loop_
_entity.id
_entity.type
_entity.pdbx_description
1 polymer ?
#
loop_
_entity_poly.entity_id
_entity_poly.type
_entity_poly.pdbx_seq_one_letter_code
_entity_poly.pdbx_strand_id
1 'polypeptide(L)'
;MSIIPQDNRITSFVIDRTHDYIMYDTTDLVRAIGFPRQVVGLLLKDDEFHLSLFAVREEYGFDEAGYGRLEQVSCQAGAAMTTEPELTGDFLKLKDDTTDRETIIALVQWDELETWRDAIRELIPQAEFIIPHITLYTNQKGALGYSDRHRDRVRVLDDAVMMTLRNILLRSKL
;
A
#
# COMPACT_ATOMS: atom_id res chain seq x y z
N MET A 1 -12.98 -13.96 21.66
CA MET A 1 -12.24 -14.59 20.56
C MET A 1 -13.13 -14.53 19.32
N SER A 2 -12.97 -13.51 18.50
CA SER A 2 -13.75 -13.37 17.25
C SER A 2 -13.02 -14.14 16.17
N ILE A 3 -13.61 -15.24 15.72
CA ILE A 3 -13.13 -15.99 14.56
C ILE A 3 -13.55 -15.18 13.35
N ILE A 4 -12.61 -14.41 12.78
CA ILE A 4 -12.79 -13.81 11.47
C ILE A 4 -12.79 -14.96 10.46
N PRO A 5 -13.82 -15.10 9.61
CA PRO A 5 -13.86 -16.18 8.64
C PRO A 5 -12.64 -16.09 7.72
N GLN A 6 -11.94 -17.20 7.54
CA GLN A 6 -10.77 -17.32 6.63
C GLN A 6 -11.09 -16.93 5.18
N ASP A 7 -12.35 -16.87 4.79
CA ASP A 7 -12.81 -16.55 3.44
C ASP A 7 -12.58 -15.10 3.00
N ASN A 8 -12.51 -14.13 3.93
CA ASN A 8 -12.33 -12.72 3.57
C ASN A 8 -10.89 -12.34 3.19
N ARG A 9 -9.89 -13.14 3.55
CA ARG A 9 -8.48 -12.84 3.24
C ARG A 9 -8.08 -13.14 1.81
N ILE A 10 -8.67 -14.16 1.20
CA ILE A 10 -8.40 -14.52 -0.21
C ILE A 10 -8.83 -13.39 -1.14
N THR A 11 -9.87 -12.66 -0.80
CA THR A 11 -10.39 -11.52 -1.59
C THR A 11 -9.61 -10.22 -1.38
N SER A 12 -8.73 -10.15 -0.37
CA SER A 12 -7.98 -8.93 -0.05
C SER A 12 -6.71 -8.75 -0.88
N PHE A 13 -6.15 -9.86 -1.41
CA PHE A 13 -5.01 -9.81 -2.35
C PHE A 13 -5.54 -9.81 -3.78
N VAL A 14 -5.56 -8.64 -4.40
CA VAL A 14 -6.10 -8.46 -5.75
C VAL A 14 -4.97 -8.13 -6.71
N ILE A 15 -4.94 -8.81 -7.87
CA ILE A 15 -4.12 -8.39 -9.00
C ILE A 15 -4.93 -7.38 -9.81
N ASP A 16 -4.52 -6.13 -9.77
CA ASP A 16 -5.03 -5.12 -10.68
C ASP A 16 -4.28 -5.21 -12.02
N ARG A 17 -4.87 -5.93 -12.96
CA ARG A 17 -4.31 -6.10 -14.32
C ARG A 17 -4.33 -4.82 -15.16
N THR A 18 -5.09 -3.83 -14.76
CA THR A 18 -5.14 -2.55 -15.46
C THR A 18 -3.90 -1.70 -15.15
N HIS A 19 -3.37 -1.84 -13.93
CA HIS A 19 -2.23 -1.09 -13.45
C HIS A 19 -1.01 -1.97 -13.14
N ASP A 20 -1.11 -3.29 -13.36
CA ASP A 20 -0.04 -4.27 -13.13
C ASP A 20 0.51 -4.29 -11.69
N TYR A 21 -0.40 -4.28 -10.70
CA TYR A 21 -0.05 -4.34 -9.28
C TYR A 21 -0.75 -5.48 -8.56
N ILE A 22 -0.05 -6.05 -7.57
CA ILE A 22 -0.70 -6.81 -6.49
C ILE A 22 -0.95 -5.85 -5.34
N MET A 23 -2.19 -5.79 -4.90
CA MET A 23 -2.67 -4.88 -3.87
C MET A 23 -3.39 -5.64 -2.76
N TYR A 24 -3.34 -5.08 -1.54
CA TYR A 24 -4.14 -5.51 -0.41
C TYR A 24 -5.11 -4.38 -0.02
N ASP A 25 -6.39 -4.69 0.11
CA ASP A 25 -7.41 -3.70 0.48
C ASP A 25 -7.26 -3.28 1.94
N THR A 26 -7.15 -1.98 2.16
CA THR A 26 -7.01 -1.35 3.48
C THR A 26 -8.10 -0.31 3.73
N THR A 27 -9.17 -0.32 2.95
CA THR A 27 -10.21 0.71 2.99
C THR A 27 -10.87 0.80 4.37
N ASP A 28 -11.22 -0.34 4.98
CA ASP A 28 -11.83 -0.36 6.30
C ASP A 28 -10.87 0.11 7.39
N LEU A 29 -9.58 -0.22 7.30
CA LEU A 29 -8.55 0.26 8.21
C LEU A 29 -8.46 1.78 8.18
N VAL A 30 -8.34 2.38 6.99
CA VAL A 30 -8.19 3.83 6.84
C VAL A 30 -9.46 4.57 7.27
N ARG A 31 -10.63 4.05 6.93
CA ARG A 31 -11.92 4.64 7.34
C ARG A 31 -12.13 4.61 8.85
N ALA A 32 -11.73 3.51 9.50
CA ALA A 32 -11.83 3.38 10.96
C ALA A 32 -10.94 4.39 11.69
N ILE A 33 -9.79 4.77 11.13
CA ILE A 33 -8.90 5.79 11.70
C ILE A 33 -9.52 7.19 11.64
N GLY A 34 -10.27 7.51 10.60
CA GLY A 34 -10.98 8.77 10.48
C GLY A 34 -10.09 9.96 10.16
N PHE A 35 -9.19 9.84 9.20
CA PHE A 35 -8.37 10.95 8.72
C PHE A 35 -9.21 12.11 8.17
N PRO A 36 -8.78 13.39 8.35
CA PRO A 36 -9.52 14.54 7.86
C PRO A 36 -9.56 14.57 6.33
N ARG A 37 -10.63 15.13 5.77
CA ARG A 37 -10.82 15.20 4.31
C ARG A 37 -9.76 15.98 3.55
N GLN A 38 -9.08 16.91 4.23
CA GLN A 38 -8.08 17.76 3.60
C GLN A 38 -6.92 18.04 4.56
N VAL A 39 -5.72 18.02 4.03
CA VAL A 39 -4.48 18.37 4.73
C VAL A 39 -3.56 19.12 3.78
N VAL A 40 -3.13 20.35 4.15
CA VAL A 40 -2.23 21.22 3.36
C VAL A 40 -2.57 21.33 1.87
N GLY A 41 -3.86 21.47 1.56
CA GLY A 41 -4.34 21.61 0.18
C GLY A 41 -4.47 20.30 -0.59
N LEU A 42 -4.11 19.16 0.01
CA LEU A 42 -4.31 17.84 -0.56
C LEU A 42 -5.61 17.23 -0.04
N LEU A 43 -6.31 16.50 -0.89
CA LEU A 43 -7.56 15.83 -0.57
C LEU A 43 -7.34 14.38 -0.20
N LEU A 44 -8.01 13.91 0.85
CA LEU A 44 -8.09 12.49 1.16
C LEU A 44 -8.73 11.77 -0.03
N LYS A 45 -8.21 10.61 -0.40
CA LYS A 45 -8.85 9.77 -1.42
C LYS A 45 -10.27 9.42 -0.99
N ASP A 46 -11.22 9.53 -1.91
CA ASP A 46 -12.64 9.28 -1.61
C ASP A 46 -13.05 7.81 -1.79
N ASP A 47 -12.27 7.07 -2.51
CA ASP A 47 -12.57 5.71 -2.93
C ASP A 47 -11.86 4.65 -2.07
N GLU A 48 -11.32 3.66 -2.72
CA GLU A 48 -10.65 2.54 -2.10
C GLU A 48 -9.21 2.90 -1.71
N PHE A 49 -8.85 2.48 -0.50
CA PHE A 49 -7.47 2.53 -0.03
C PHE A 49 -6.83 1.15 -0.17
N HIS A 50 -5.62 1.11 -0.68
CA HIS A 50 -4.89 -0.13 -0.84
C HIS A 50 -3.43 0.02 -0.46
N LEU A 51 -2.87 -1.10 -0.04
CA LEU A 51 -1.46 -1.29 0.16
C LEU A 51 -0.89 -1.94 -1.11
N SER A 52 -0.10 -1.18 -1.88
CA SER A 52 0.60 -1.75 -3.04
C SER A 52 1.77 -2.60 -2.56
N LEU A 53 1.81 -3.86 -2.97
CA LEU A 53 2.79 -4.85 -2.50
C LEU A 53 3.86 -5.16 -3.55
N PHE A 54 3.46 -5.28 -4.81
CA PHE A 54 4.32 -5.71 -5.89
C PHE A 54 3.86 -5.13 -7.23
N ALA A 55 4.81 -4.60 -8.01
CA ALA A 55 4.56 -4.16 -9.38
C ALA A 55 4.94 -5.29 -10.35
N VAL A 56 3.98 -5.73 -11.16
CA VAL A 56 4.24 -6.68 -12.24
C VAL A 56 4.85 -5.92 -13.41
N ARG A 57 6.06 -6.28 -13.82
CA ARG A 57 6.78 -5.57 -14.86
C ARG A 57 6.83 -6.40 -16.13
N GLU A 58 6.83 -5.72 -17.29
CA GLU A 58 6.99 -6.36 -18.60
C GLU A 58 8.25 -7.24 -18.68
N GLU A 59 9.33 -6.82 -18.02
CA GLU A 59 10.61 -7.54 -17.97
C GLU A 59 10.53 -8.94 -17.32
N TYR A 60 9.47 -9.23 -16.55
CA TYR A 60 9.21 -10.55 -15.99
C TYR A 60 8.62 -11.52 -17.01
N GLY A 61 8.17 -11.02 -18.17
CA GLY A 61 7.74 -11.83 -19.30
C GLY A 61 6.51 -12.71 -19.03
N PHE A 62 5.60 -12.27 -18.18
CA PHE A 62 4.40 -13.03 -17.89
C PHE A 62 3.44 -13.07 -19.07
N ASP A 63 3.06 -14.30 -19.45
CA ASP A 63 1.88 -14.59 -20.22
C ASP A 63 0.66 -14.81 -19.29
N GLU A 64 -0.48 -15.12 -19.85
CA GLU A 64 -1.73 -15.36 -19.10
C GLU A 64 -1.57 -16.50 -18.06
N ALA A 65 -0.81 -17.56 -18.39
CA ALA A 65 -0.52 -18.64 -17.45
C ALA A 65 0.42 -18.20 -16.34
N GLY A 66 1.37 -17.32 -16.62
CA GLY A 66 2.26 -16.68 -15.66
C GLY A 66 1.49 -15.81 -14.66
N TYR A 67 0.58 -14.98 -15.14
CA TYR A 67 -0.31 -14.20 -14.29
C TYR A 67 -1.18 -15.09 -13.40
N GLY A 68 -1.77 -16.17 -13.92
CA GLY A 68 -2.55 -17.11 -13.14
C GLY A 68 -1.74 -17.77 -12.01
N ARG A 69 -0.48 -18.13 -12.27
CA ARG A 69 0.42 -18.67 -11.23
C ARG A 69 0.79 -17.64 -10.18
N LEU A 70 1.07 -16.40 -10.59
CA LEU A 70 1.36 -15.30 -9.67
C LEU A 70 0.17 -15.02 -8.74
N GLU A 71 -1.04 -15.00 -9.29
CA GLU A 71 -2.27 -14.85 -8.51
C GLU A 71 -2.44 -15.98 -7.50
N GLN A 72 -2.29 -17.22 -7.94
CA GLN A 72 -2.39 -18.39 -7.06
C GLN A 72 -1.37 -18.35 -5.92
N VAL A 73 -0.10 -18.08 -6.21
CA VAL A 73 0.97 -18.01 -5.20
C VAL A 73 0.70 -16.86 -4.22
N SER A 74 0.33 -15.68 -4.75
CA SER A 74 0.02 -14.52 -3.93
C SER A 74 -1.15 -14.77 -2.98
N CYS A 75 -2.25 -15.33 -3.47
CA CYS A 75 -3.42 -15.65 -2.67
C CYS A 75 -3.13 -16.74 -1.63
N GLN A 76 -2.40 -17.79 -1.99
CA GLN A 76 -2.03 -18.87 -1.04
C GLN A 76 -1.12 -18.37 0.07
N ALA A 77 -0.08 -17.59 -0.27
CA ALA A 77 0.83 -17.01 0.72
C ALA A 77 0.08 -15.99 1.60
N GLY A 78 -0.79 -15.17 1.03
CA GLY A 78 -1.62 -14.23 1.77
C GLY A 78 -2.61 -14.91 2.72
N ALA A 79 -3.23 -16.00 2.29
CA ALA A 79 -4.15 -16.78 3.14
C ALA A 79 -3.45 -17.44 4.35
N ALA A 80 -2.15 -17.70 4.25
CA ALA A 80 -1.35 -18.23 5.34
C ALA A 80 -0.95 -17.18 6.39
N MET A 81 -1.05 -15.88 6.05
CA MET A 81 -0.72 -14.79 6.98
C MET A 81 -1.79 -14.67 8.07
N THR A 82 -1.35 -14.44 9.30
CA THR A 82 -2.21 -14.36 10.50
C THR A 82 -2.29 -12.94 11.07
N THR A 83 -1.31 -12.09 10.73
CA THR A 83 -1.26 -10.68 11.15
C THR A 83 -1.91 -9.77 10.12
N GLU A 84 -2.25 -8.56 10.56
CA GLU A 84 -2.77 -7.49 9.71
C GLU A 84 -1.72 -6.38 9.54
N PRO A 85 -1.76 -5.61 8.45
CA PRO A 85 -0.88 -4.46 8.29
C PRO A 85 -1.21 -3.37 9.32
N GLU A 86 -0.16 -2.72 9.84
CA GLU A 86 -0.30 -1.61 10.77
C GLU A 86 0.38 -0.35 10.25
N LEU A 87 -0.22 0.82 10.49
CA LEU A 87 0.43 2.09 10.22
C LEU A 87 1.53 2.36 11.26
N THR A 88 2.74 2.66 10.80
CA THR A 88 3.90 2.94 11.67
C THR A 88 3.77 4.27 12.42
N GLY A 89 2.96 5.20 11.91
CA GLY A 89 2.92 6.59 12.35
C GLY A 89 3.90 7.49 11.60
N ASP A 90 4.59 6.95 10.60
CA ASP A 90 5.44 7.72 9.70
C ASP A 90 4.67 8.05 8.42
N PHE A 91 4.64 9.35 8.12
CA PHE A 91 3.99 9.90 6.93
C PHE A 91 5.03 10.60 6.08
N LEU A 92 4.99 10.37 4.78
CA LEU A 92 5.88 11.03 3.83
C LEU A 92 5.08 11.86 2.84
N LYS A 93 5.58 13.03 2.52
CA LYS A 93 5.13 13.81 1.37
C LYS A 93 5.98 13.45 0.16
N LEU A 94 5.35 13.11 -0.93
CA LEU A 94 5.98 12.85 -2.23
C LEU A 94 5.59 13.97 -3.19
N LYS A 95 6.54 14.42 -3.99
CA LYS A 95 6.32 15.37 -5.07
C LYS A 95 7.11 14.98 -6.31
N ASP A 96 6.45 15.02 -7.44
CA ASP A 96 7.06 14.90 -8.76
C ASP A 96 7.03 16.27 -9.43
N ASP A 97 8.20 16.89 -9.56
CA ASP A 97 8.32 18.26 -10.08
C ASP A 97 8.00 18.34 -11.59
N THR A 98 8.04 17.21 -12.31
CA THR A 98 7.73 17.18 -13.76
C THR A 98 6.23 17.13 -14.03
N THR A 99 5.47 16.41 -13.21
CA THR A 99 4.02 16.24 -13.33
C THR A 99 3.24 17.10 -12.35
N ASP A 100 3.92 17.75 -11.42
CA ASP A 100 3.36 18.51 -10.30
C ASP A 100 2.34 17.72 -9.46
N ARG A 101 2.54 16.39 -9.41
CA ARG A 101 1.76 15.50 -8.53
C ARG A 101 2.31 15.62 -7.12
N GLU A 102 1.40 15.70 -6.16
CA GLU A 102 1.73 15.67 -4.74
C GLU A 102 0.88 14.62 -4.03
N THR A 103 1.51 13.88 -3.12
CA THR A 103 0.88 12.78 -2.40
C THR A 103 1.40 12.74 -0.97
N ILE A 104 0.53 12.45 0.01
CA ILE A 104 0.94 12.03 1.35
C ILE A 104 0.63 10.55 1.47
N ILE A 105 1.64 9.78 1.85
CA ILE A 105 1.55 8.36 2.12
C ILE A 105 1.76 8.07 3.60
N ALA A 106 1.12 7.03 4.10
CA ALA A 106 1.40 6.43 5.40
C ALA A 106 2.25 5.18 5.21
N LEU A 107 3.36 5.07 5.93
CA LEU A 107 4.17 3.86 5.91
C LEU A 107 3.51 2.76 6.74
N VAL A 108 3.67 1.53 6.27
CA VAL A 108 3.04 0.34 6.84
C VAL A 108 4.10 -0.65 7.27
N GLN A 109 3.92 -1.24 8.44
CA GLN A 109 4.61 -2.42 8.89
C GLN A 109 3.66 -3.62 8.80
N TRP A 110 4.18 -4.75 8.36
CA TRP A 110 3.46 -6.02 8.34
C TRP A 110 4.46 -7.15 8.57
N ASP A 111 4.41 -7.75 9.76
CA ASP A 111 5.45 -8.69 10.21
C ASP A 111 5.62 -9.91 9.31
N GLU A 112 4.53 -10.41 8.71
CA GLU A 112 4.55 -11.57 7.83
C GLU A 112 4.78 -11.25 6.35
N LEU A 113 4.96 -9.97 5.99
CA LEU A 113 5.09 -9.57 4.58
C LEU A 113 6.32 -10.19 3.90
N GLU A 114 7.41 -10.39 4.63
CA GLU A 114 8.61 -11.04 4.06
C GLU A 114 8.35 -12.51 3.70
N THR A 115 7.55 -13.24 4.46
CA THR A 115 7.14 -14.60 4.10
C THR A 115 6.34 -14.62 2.80
N TRP A 116 5.43 -13.66 2.62
CA TRP A 116 4.71 -13.48 1.36
C TRP A 116 5.66 -13.13 0.20
N ARG A 117 6.61 -12.23 0.43
CA ARG A 117 7.64 -11.84 -0.56
C ARG A 117 8.52 -13.00 -0.97
N ASP A 118 8.90 -13.86 -0.03
CA ASP A 118 9.70 -15.06 -0.32
C ASP A 118 8.95 -16.02 -1.25
N ALA A 119 7.65 -16.22 -1.05
CA ALA A 119 6.83 -17.01 -1.96
C ALA A 119 6.80 -16.42 -3.39
N ILE A 120 6.75 -15.09 -3.51
CA ILE A 120 6.84 -14.43 -4.82
C ILE A 120 8.25 -14.57 -5.42
N ARG A 121 9.34 -14.48 -4.62
CA ARG A 121 10.72 -14.68 -5.09
C ARG A 121 10.97 -16.08 -5.61
N GLU A 122 10.30 -17.10 -5.08
CA GLU A 122 10.39 -18.46 -5.63
C GLU A 122 9.89 -18.53 -7.08
N LEU A 123 8.87 -17.72 -7.42
CA LEU A 123 8.36 -17.62 -8.79
C LEU A 123 9.16 -16.64 -9.65
N ILE A 124 9.61 -15.52 -9.05
CA ILE A 124 10.32 -14.43 -9.71
C ILE A 124 11.57 -14.08 -8.89
N PRO A 125 12.70 -14.77 -9.09
CA PRO A 125 13.91 -14.54 -8.28
C PRO A 125 14.40 -13.09 -8.28
N GLN A 126 14.17 -12.35 -9.36
CA GLN A 126 14.53 -10.95 -9.52
C GLN A 126 13.43 -9.96 -9.11
N ALA A 127 12.40 -10.41 -8.38
CA ALA A 127 11.28 -9.55 -7.96
C ALA A 127 11.76 -8.35 -7.14
N GLU A 128 11.34 -7.17 -7.55
CA GLU A 128 11.51 -5.93 -6.80
C GLU A 128 10.20 -5.55 -6.12
N PHE A 129 10.24 -5.36 -4.82
CA PHE A 129 9.04 -5.06 -4.03
C PHE A 129 8.87 -3.57 -3.77
N ILE A 130 7.63 -3.17 -3.64
CA ILE A 130 7.25 -1.82 -3.26
C ILE A 130 7.47 -1.66 -1.75
N ILE A 131 7.93 -0.49 -1.31
CA ILE A 131 7.96 -0.14 0.10
C ILE A 131 6.52 -0.05 0.60
N PRO A 132 6.13 -0.80 1.64
CA PRO A 132 4.75 -0.88 2.07
C PRO A 132 4.21 0.49 2.50
N HIS A 133 3.21 0.98 1.79
CA HIS A 133 2.58 2.26 2.07
C HIS A 133 1.14 2.33 1.58
N ILE A 134 0.35 3.17 2.23
CA ILE A 134 -1.01 3.51 1.80
C ILE A 134 -0.99 4.98 1.33
N THR A 135 -1.49 5.23 0.15
CA THR A 135 -1.72 6.59 -0.34
C THR A 135 -2.96 7.15 0.34
N LEU A 136 -2.78 8.20 1.15
CA LEU A 136 -3.87 8.85 1.85
C LEU A 136 -4.38 10.08 1.11
N TYR A 137 -3.50 11.02 0.79
CA TYR A 137 -3.86 12.30 0.21
C TYR A 137 -3.19 12.51 -1.13
N THR A 138 -3.91 13.13 -2.05
CA THR A 138 -3.40 13.51 -3.37
C THR A 138 -3.89 14.88 -3.76
N ASN A 139 -3.17 15.54 -4.67
CA ASN A 139 -3.76 16.62 -5.44
C ASN A 139 -4.56 16.06 -6.63
N GLN A 140 -5.25 16.93 -7.35
CA GLN A 140 -6.12 16.54 -8.49
C GLN A 140 -5.37 15.87 -9.65
N LYS A 141 -4.04 15.84 -9.63
CA LYS A 141 -3.20 15.28 -10.68
C LYS A 141 -2.89 13.78 -10.48
N GLY A 142 -3.36 13.20 -9.40
CA GLY A 142 -3.26 11.77 -9.11
C GLY A 142 -2.15 11.39 -8.13
N ALA A 143 -2.14 10.11 -7.76
CA ALA A 143 -1.21 9.55 -6.78
C ALA A 143 0.19 9.33 -7.36
N LEU A 144 1.18 9.32 -6.47
CA LEU A 144 2.56 8.91 -6.74
C LEU A 144 2.84 7.59 -6.02
N GLY A 145 3.44 6.65 -6.73
CA GLY A 145 3.99 5.44 -6.11
C GLY A 145 5.29 5.73 -5.36
N TYR A 146 5.61 4.87 -4.38
CA TYR A 146 6.82 4.96 -3.60
C TYR A 146 7.58 3.63 -3.59
N SER A 147 8.82 3.69 -4.04
CA SER A 147 9.77 2.58 -4.02
C SER A 147 11.19 3.13 -3.83
N ASP A 148 12.19 2.28 -3.70
CA ASP A 148 13.58 2.71 -3.61
C ASP A 148 14.03 3.58 -4.79
N ARG A 149 13.42 3.41 -5.97
CA ARG A 149 13.69 4.22 -7.17
C ARG A 149 13.11 5.64 -7.10
N HIS A 150 12.26 5.94 -6.12
CA HIS A 150 11.54 7.21 -6.00
C HIS A 150 11.91 8.01 -4.75
N ARG A 151 13.06 7.71 -4.14
CA ARG A 151 13.52 8.41 -2.93
C ARG A 151 13.77 9.90 -3.17
N ASP A 152 14.11 10.29 -4.38
CA ASP A 152 14.26 11.68 -4.83
C ASP A 152 12.97 12.49 -4.79
N ARG A 153 11.81 11.82 -4.79
CA ARG A 153 10.48 12.45 -4.68
C ARG A 153 10.08 12.84 -3.26
N VAL A 154 10.80 12.33 -2.25
CA VAL A 154 10.47 12.62 -0.85
C VAL A 154 10.73 14.09 -0.55
N ARG A 155 9.74 14.74 0.06
CA ARG A 155 9.81 16.12 0.55
C ARG A 155 9.52 16.14 2.04
N VAL A 156 10.00 17.17 2.71
CA VAL A 156 9.73 17.39 4.13
C VAL A 156 8.23 17.63 4.30
N LEU A 157 7.59 16.85 5.15
CA LEU A 157 6.24 17.12 5.61
C LEU A 157 6.33 18.09 6.80
N ASP A 158 5.49 19.10 6.79
CA ASP A 158 5.40 20.07 7.89
C ASP A 158 5.14 19.36 9.23
N ASP A 159 5.86 19.76 10.27
CA ASP A 159 5.80 19.12 11.59
C ASP A 159 4.41 19.17 12.20
N ALA A 160 3.66 20.27 12.01
CA ALA A 160 2.29 20.41 12.51
C ALA A 160 1.35 19.41 11.80
N VAL A 161 1.54 19.20 10.51
CA VAL A 161 0.79 18.19 9.74
C VAL A 161 1.14 16.79 10.21
N MET A 162 2.42 16.49 10.37
CA MET A 162 2.91 15.20 10.87
C MET A 162 2.31 14.89 12.24
N MET A 163 2.37 15.84 13.17
CA MET A 163 1.79 15.68 14.50
C MET A 163 0.26 15.49 14.46
N THR A 164 -0.42 16.21 13.59
CA THR A 164 -1.87 16.06 13.42
C THR A 164 -2.23 14.64 13.00
N LEU A 165 -1.57 14.11 11.97
CA LEU A 165 -1.83 12.75 11.47
C LEU A 165 -1.48 11.68 12.50
N ARG A 166 -0.35 11.84 13.22
CA ARG A 166 0.04 10.94 14.32
C ARG A 166 -0.98 10.94 15.46
N ASN A 167 -1.47 12.10 15.86
CA ASN A 167 -2.46 12.20 16.93
C ASN A 167 -3.80 11.54 16.55
N ILE A 168 -4.21 11.64 15.30
CA ILE A 168 -5.40 10.95 14.79
C ILE A 168 -5.20 9.44 14.87
N LEU A 169 -4.07 8.94 14.40
CA LEU A 169 -3.74 7.52 14.45
C LEU A 169 -3.69 7.00 15.90
N LEU A 170 -3.10 7.74 16.82
CA LEU A 170 -3.05 7.35 18.25
C LEU A 170 -4.44 7.26 18.87
N ARG A 171 -5.33 8.21 18.55
CA ARG A 171 -6.72 8.19 19.08
C ARG A 171 -7.54 7.03 18.54
N SER A 172 -7.27 6.57 17.34
CA SER A 172 -7.99 5.43 16.75
C SER A 172 -7.62 4.09 17.39
N LYS A 173 -6.52 4.04 18.15
CA LYS A 173 -6.06 2.83 18.86
C LYS A 173 -6.59 2.75 20.31
N LEU A 174 -7.31 3.78 20.80
CA LEU A 174 -7.97 3.82 22.11
C LEU A 174 -9.40 3.38 22.04
#